data_541e2aa94338ac8613d9ccb6b991515f
#
_entry.id   541e2aa94338ac8613d9ccb6b991515f
#
_cell.length_a   1.000
_cell.length_b   1.000
_cell.length_c   1.000
_cell.angle_alpha   90.00
_cell.angle_beta   90.00
_cell.angle_gamma   90.00
#
_symmetry.space_group_name_H-M   'P 1'
#
loop_
_entity.id
_entity.type
_entity.pdbx_description
1 polymer ?
#
loop_
_entity_poly.entity_id
_entity_poly.type
_entity_poly.pdbx_seq_one_letter_code
_entity_poly.pdbx_strand_id
1 'polypeptide(L)'
;MSRGLRVPLQGFAFLREHPALWPYLLPAALVNVLITGFALAVLIAAAVLLIDGVVPQFGEGWWQTTLMVLTVVGIAALVIGATVVCWLLLQNIIAGHLLSKLAERVERELGIDEGQIASVPFVWQVRDGALDTGLVLAIHSVAFVVGLVPVIGTVVGFVAAFGADALVMGFDMMGHPMKLRGKTFTQRRAFVREHLPETMGIGVVTLPLGLVPVVGGFVAAFSLVGTVLLYRELAGEVSPEA
;
A
#
# COMPACT_ATOMS: atom_id res chain seq x y z
N MET A 1 -13.85 13.78 -3.61
CA MET A 1 -13.03 13.55 -2.41
C MET A 1 -13.83 12.98 -1.23
N SER A 2 -14.99 13.53 -0.87
CA SER A 2 -15.82 12.99 0.24
C SER A 2 -16.24 11.52 0.06
N ARG A 3 -16.53 11.06 -1.16
CA ARG A 3 -16.85 9.66 -1.46
C ARG A 3 -15.67 8.74 -1.19
N GLY A 4 -14.45 9.09 -1.64
CA GLY A 4 -13.25 8.31 -1.39
C GLY A 4 -12.90 8.16 0.10
N LEU A 5 -13.13 9.18 0.91
CA LEU A 5 -12.88 9.13 2.36
C LEU A 5 -13.81 8.15 3.12
N ARG A 6 -14.97 7.83 2.56
CA ARG A 6 -15.95 6.92 3.18
C ARG A 6 -15.77 5.47 2.79
N VAL A 7 -14.87 5.19 1.84
CA VAL A 7 -14.64 3.86 1.27
C VAL A 7 -14.42 2.76 2.32
N PRO A 8 -13.54 2.92 3.33
CA PRO A 8 -13.36 1.86 4.33
C PRO A 8 -14.63 1.57 5.15
N LEU A 9 -15.41 2.61 5.44
CA LEU A 9 -16.67 2.47 6.19
C LEU A 9 -17.75 1.78 5.34
N GLN A 10 -17.85 2.14 4.06
CA GLN A 10 -18.77 1.49 3.12
C GLN A 10 -18.42 0.01 2.92
N GLY A 11 -17.13 -0.30 2.77
CA GLY A 11 -16.67 -1.69 2.67
C GLY A 11 -16.95 -2.50 3.94
N PHE A 12 -16.73 -1.91 5.12
CA PHE A 12 -17.08 -2.56 6.39
C PHE A 12 -18.59 -2.80 6.51
N ALA A 13 -19.43 -1.81 6.18
CA ALA A 13 -20.88 -1.95 6.20
C ALA A 13 -21.34 -3.09 5.27
N PHE A 14 -20.85 -3.13 4.04
CA PHE A 14 -21.14 -4.17 3.08
C PHE A 14 -20.74 -5.57 3.57
N LEU A 15 -19.55 -5.71 4.13
CA LEU A 15 -19.07 -7.00 4.68
C LEU A 15 -19.88 -7.48 5.87
N ARG A 16 -20.41 -6.56 6.69
CA ARG A 16 -21.30 -6.92 7.80
C ARG A 16 -22.60 -7.53 7.30
N GLU A 17 -23.09 -7.09 6.15
CA GLU A 17 -24.31 -7.61 5.51
C GLU A 17 -24.04 -8.91 4.73
N HIS A 18 -22.78 -9.18 4.34
CA HIS A 18 -22.37 -10.33 3.55
C HIS A 18 -21.34 -11.21 4.29
N PRO A 19 -21.74 -11.95 5.34
CA PRO A 19 -20.81 -12.74 6.15
C PRO A 19 -20.08 -13.85 5.38
N ALA A 20 -20.59 -14.27 4.25
CA ALA A 20 -19.95 -15.24 3.34
C ALA A 20 -18.59 -14.75 2.78
N LEU A 21 -18.31 -13.44 2.82
CA LEU A 21 -17.05 -12.86 2.36
C LEU A 21 -15.92 -12.88 3.39
N TRP A 22 -16.21 -13.08 4.68
CA TRP A 22 -15.20 -13.10 5.75
C TRP A 22 -14.09 -14.14 5.56
N PRO A 23 -14.35 -15.38 5.09
CA PRO A 23 -13.32 -16.36 4.82
C PRO A 23 -12.29 -15.92 3.78
N TYR A 24 -12.62 -14.98 2.89
CA TYR A 24 -11.72 -14.42 1.89
C TYR A 24 -10.97 -13.19 2.41
N LEU A 25 -11.61 -12.43 3.31
CA LEU A 25 -11.02 -11.26 3.93
C LEU A 25 -9.96 -11.63 4.99
N LEU A 26 -10.25 -12.61 5.85
CA LEU A 26 -9.38 -12.97 6.96
C LEU A 26 -7.96 -13.39 6.51
N PRO A 27 -7.78 -14.23 5.48
CA PRO A 27 -6.43 -14.55 4.98
C PRO A 27 -5.68 -13.34 4.46
N ALA A 28 -6.36 -12.42 3.75
CA ALA A 28 -5.73 -11.21 3.22
C ALA A 28 -5.28 -10.29 4.36
N ALA A 29 -6.13 -10.08 5.37
CA ALA A 29 -5.78 -9.28 6.55
C ALA A 29 -4.65 -9.93 7.36
N LEU A 30 -4.72 -11.25 7.61
CA LEU A 30 -3.71 -11.97 8.39
C LEU A 30 -2.33 -11.95 7.72
N VAL A 31 -2.28 -12.21 6.42
CA VAL A 31 -1.01 -12.17 5.67
C VAL A 31 -0.39 -10.77 5.69
N ASN A 32 -1.19 -9.72 5.56
CA ASN A 32 -0.72 -8.35 5.69
C ASN A 32 -0.09 -8.10 7.07
N VAL A 33 -0.77 -8.52 8.15
CA VAL A 33 -0.26 -8.42 9.53
C VAL A 33 1.05 -9.21 9.70
N LEU A 34 1.13 -10.42 9.16
CA LEU A 34 2.33 -11.26 9.25
C LEU A 34 3.53 -10.66 8.50
N ILE A 35 3.32 -10.17 7.27
CA ILE A 35 4.38 -9.51 6.49
C ILE A 35 4.89 -8.26 7.22
N THR A 36 3.97 -7.41 7.71
CA THR A 36 4.34 -6.19 8.44
C THR A 36 5.01 -6.50 9.78
N GLY A 37 4.50 -7.48 10.52
CA GLY A 37 5.10 -7.95 11.77
C GLY A 37 6.51 -8.52 11.58
N PHE A 38 6.71 -9.30 10.51
CA PHE A 38 8.03 -9.83 10.15
C PHE A 38 9.01 -8.71 9.79
N ALA A 39 8.61 -7.74 8.97
CA ALA A 39 9.45 -6.59 8.62
C ALA A 39 9.87 -5.80 9.87
N LEU A 40 8.92 -5.55 10.79
CA LEU A 40 9.20 -4.88 12.05
C LEU A 40 10.17 -5.69 12.94
N ALA A 41 9.97 -7.00 13.02
CA ALA A 41 10.88 -7.87 13.79
C ALA A 41 12.32 -7.85 13.22
N VAL A 42 12.47 -7.84 11.90
CA VAL A 42 13.79 -7.70 11.23
C VAL A 42 14.44 -6.36 11.58
N LEU A 43 13.69 -5.26 11.56
CA LEU A 43 14.22 -3.93 11.90
C LEU A 43 14.64 -3.85 13.38
N ILE A 44 13.85 -4.41 14.28
CA ILE A 44 14.19 -4.47 15.72
C ILE A 44 15.44 -5.31 15.93
N ALA A 45 15.52 -6.50 15.36
CA ALA A 45 16.68 -7.36 15.46
C ALA A 45 17.95 -6.70 14.90
N ALA A 46 17.84 -6.04 13.75
CA ALA A 46 18.94 -5.29 13.17
C ALA A 46 19.40 -4.13 14.07
N ALA A 47 18.46 -3.39 14.68
CA ALA A 47 18.80 -2.31 15.60
C ALA A 47 19.56 -2.83 16.83
N VAL A 48 19.11 -3.94 17.43
CA VAL A 48 19.81 -4.59 18.56
C VAL A 48 21.21 -5.03 18.15
N LEU A 49 21.35 -5.72 17.01
CA LEU A 49 22.67 -6.17 16.52
C LEU A 49 23.62 -5.02 16.21
N LEU A 50 23.12 -3.87 15.72
CA LEU A 50 23.93 -2.68 15.50
C LEU A 50 24.41 -2.06 16.82
N ILE A 51 23.52 -1.95 17.80
CA ILE A 51 23.86 -1.37 19.10
C ILE A 51 24.87 -2.26 19.85
N ASP A 52 24.61 -3.55 19.93
CA ASP A 52 25.39 -4.48 20.74
C ASP A 52 26.67 -4.97 20.04
N GLY A 53 26.61 -5.12 18.69
CA GLY A 53 27.69 -5.72 17.92
C GLY A 53 28.65 -4.73 17.25
N VAL A 54 28.17 -3.59 16.82
CA VAL A 54 28.97 -2.63 16.03
C VAL A 54 29.48 -1.49 16.89
N VAL A 55 28.64 -0.89 17.72
CA VAL A 55 29.01 0.29 18.53
C VAL A 55 30.20 0.03 19.46
N PRO A 56 30.30 -1.10 20.20
CA PRO A 56 31.40 -1.36 21.11
C PRO A 56 32.76 -1.57 20.42
N GLN A 57 32.82 -1.77 19.12
CA GLN A 57 34.07 -1.99 18.37
C GLN A 57 34.85 -0.70 18.12
N PHE A 58 34.24 0.45 18.38
CA PHE A 58 34.88 1.76 18.20
C PHE A 58 35.39 2.29 19.53
N GLY A 59 36.64 2.80 19.54
CA GLY A 59 37.25 3.38 20.74
C GLY A 59 36.81 4.82 21.03
N GLU A 60 37.39 5.41 22.06
CA GLU A 60 37.12 6.79 22.52
C GLU A 60 38.02 7.78 21.77
N GLY A 61 37.51 8.42 20.74
CA GLY A 61 38.21 9.48 20.01
C GLY A 61 37.30 10.13 18.97
N TRP A 62 37.48 11.45 18.71
CA TRP A 62 36.61 12.16 17.81
C TRP A 62 36.54 11.50 16.42
N TRP A 63 37.67 10.99 15.91
CA TRP A 63 37.74 10.31 14.62
C TRP A 63 37.03 8.95 14.66
N GLN A 64 37.21 8.18 15.72
CA GLN A 64 36.57 6.89 15.95
C GLN A 64 35.06 7.06 16.08
N THR A 65 34.60 8.08 16.83
CA THR A 65 33.18 8.42 16.95
C THR A 65 32.58 8.79 15.58
N THR A 66 33.32 9.56 14.75
CA THR A 66 32.85 9.92 13.40
C THR A 66 32.71 8.68 12.53
N LEU A 67 33.71 7.79 12.53
CA LEU A 67 33.63 6.52 11.78
C LEU A 67 32.50 5.63 12.28
N MET A 68 32.32 5.54 13.61
CA MET A 68 31.20 4.80 14.19
C MET A 68 29.87 5.32 13.70
N VAL A 69 29.62 6.62 13.78
CA VAL A 69 28.37 7.23 13.31
C VAL A 69 28.14 6.96 11.83
N LEU A 70 29.16 7.15 10.99
CA LEU A 70 29.04 6.89 9.55
C LEU A 70 28.74 5.42 9.26
N THR A 71 29.40 4.49 9.98
CA THR A 71 29.20 3.05 9.82
C THR A 71 27.79 2.65 10.26
N VAL A 72 27.35 3.08 11.45
CA VAL A 72 26.01 2.77 11.98
C VAL A 72 24.92 3.34 11.09
N VAL A 73 25.04 4.61 10.67
CA VAL A 73 24.08 5.25 9.76
C VAL A 73 24.07 4.53 8.39
N GLY A 74 25.23 4.18 7.85
CA GLY A 74 25.33 3.46 6.58
C GLY A 74 24.67 2.08 6.62
N ILE A 75 24.97 1.28 7.65
CA ILE A 75 24.36 -0.06 7.83
C ILE A 75 22.85 0.09 8.10
N ALA A 76 22.43 1.02 8.97
CA ALA A 76 21.02 1.25 9.26
C ALA A 76 20.24 1.63 7.99
N ALA A 77 20.77 2.55 7.18
CA ALA A 77 20.16 2.96 5.93
C ALA A 77 20.02 1.77 4.94
N LEU A 78 21.04 0.93 4.85
CA LEU A 78 21.02 -0.26 3.99
C LEU A 78 20.00 -1.29 4.48
N VAL A 79 19.95 -1.59 5.77
CA VAL A 79 18.99 -2.55 6.35
C VAL A 79 17.57 -2.03 6.22
N ILE A 80 17.32 -0.76 6.55
CA ILE A 80 15.99 -0.15 6.40
C ILE A 80 15.57 -0.19 4.93
N GLY A 81 16.44 0.23 4.02
CA GLY A 81 16.15 0.23 2.58
C GLY A 81 15.83 -1.18 2.06
N ALA A 82 16.64 -2.17 2.38
CA ALA A 82 16.42 -3.56 1.98
C ALA A 82 15.10 -4.10 2.57
N THR A 83 14.83 -3.84 3.85
CA THR A 83 13.60 -4.29 4.52
C THR A 83 12.36 -3.65 3.90
N VAL A 84 12.39 -2.35 3.60
CA VAL A 84 11.28 -1.63 2.94
C VAL A 84 11.04 -2.20 1.54
N VAL A 85 12.07 -2.42 0.75
CA VAL A 85 11.93 -3.01 -0.59
C VAL A 85 11.35 -4.42 -0.52
N CYS A 86 11.88 -5.29 0.36
CA CYS A 86 11.33 -6.63 0.55
C CYS A 86 9.87 -6.58 1.02
N TRP A 87 9.56 -5.70 1.96
CA TRP A 87 8.20 -5.53 2.47
C TRP A 87 7.23 -5.10 1.36
N LEU A 88 7.59 -4.09 0.55
CA LEU A 88 6.78 -3.63 -0.59
C LEU A 88 6.56 -4.74 -1.62
N LEU A 89 7.60 -5.51 -1.96
CA LEU A 89 7.48 -6.63 -2.90
C LEU A 89 6.56 -7.73 -2.36
N LEU A 90 6.72 -8.13 -1.10
CA LEU A 90 5.87 -9.14 -0.48
C LEU A 90 4.42 -8.68 -0.38
N GLN A 91 4.18 -7.41 -0.01
CA GLN A 91 2.85 -6.81 0.02
C GLN A 91 2.19 -6.84 -1.36
N ASN A 92 2.89 -6.38 -2.40
CA ASN A 92 2.34 -6.35 -3.74
C ASN A 92 2.07 -7.75 -4.32
N ILE A 93 2.95 -8.72 -4.06
CA ILE A 93 2.82 -10.07 -4.63
C ILE A 93 1.80 -10.90 -3.84
N ILE A 94 1.95 -11.02 -2.53
CA ILE A 94 1.16 -11.95 -1.71
C ILE A 94 -0.16 -11.31 -1.30
N ALA A 95 -0.11 -10.15 -0.62
CA ALA A 95 -1.33 -9.49 -0.17
C ALA A 95 -2.16 -8.99 -1.35
N GLY A 96 -1.52 -8.45 -2.40
CA GLY A 96 -2.20 -8.03 -3.62
C GLY A 96 -2.95 -9.17 -4.32
N HIS A 97 -2.37 -10.39 -4.35
CA HIS A 97 -3.07 -11.56 -4.90
C HIS A 97 -4.31 -11.96 -4.08
N LEU A 98 -4.20 -11.95 -2.75
CA LEU A 98 -5.33 -12.26 -1.87
C LEU A 98 -6.41 -11.19 -1.94
N LEU A 99 -6.02 -9.92 -1.99
CA LEU A 99 -6.96 -8.81 -2.19
C LEU A 99 -7.66 -8.90 -3.54
N SER A 100 -6.96 -9.31 -4.61
CA SER A 100 -7.59 -9.53 -5.93
C SER A 100 -8.65 -10.63 -5.88
N LYS A 101 -8.40 -11.73 -5.13
CA LYS A 101 -9.40 -12.78 -4.91
C LYS A 101 -10.61 -12.28 -4.11
N LEU A 102 -10.38 -11.45 -3.11
CA LEU A 102 -11.47 -10.82 -2.36
C LEU A 102 -12.30 -9.91 -3.28
N ALA A 103 -11.66 -9.06 -4.09
CA ALA A 103 -12.35 -8.21 -5.05
C ALA A 103 -13.19 -9.02 -6.04
N GLU A 104 -12.64 -10.10 -6.59
CA GLU A 104 -13.36 -11.03 -7.47
C GLU A 104 -14.61 -11.61 -6.79
N ARG A 105 -14.47 -12.00 -5.52
CA ARG A 105 -15.62 -12.57 -4.78
C ARG A 105 -16.70 -11.53 -4.51
N VAL A 106 -16.30 -10.31 -4.16
CA VAL A 106 -17.24 -9.18 -3.99
C VAL A 106 -17.98 -8.88 -5.29
N GLU A 107 -17.27 -8.86 -6.42
CA GLU A 107 -17.90 -8.63 -7.73
C GLU A 107 -18.91 -9.72 -8.10
N ARG A 108 -18.63 -10.98 -7.76
CA ARG A 108 -19.59 -12.10 -7.95
C ARG A 108 -20.83 -11.94 -7.07
N GLU A 109 -20.68 -11.54 -5.81
CA GLU A 109 -21.82 -11.25 -4.91
C GLU A 109 -22.67 -10.08 -5.44
N LEU A 110 -22.05 -9.14 -6.16
CA LEU A 110 -22.73 -8.02 -6.81
C LEU A 110 -23.35 -8.38 -8.19
N GLY A 111 -23.31 -9.66 -8.58
CA GLY A 111 -24.00 -10.17 -9.78
C GLY A 111 -23.25 -9.98 -11.10
N ILE A 112 -21.91 -9.83 -11.07
CA ILE A 112 -21.11 -9.86 -12.29
C ILE A 112 -20.96 -11.31 -12.75
N ASP A 113 -21.29 -11.57 -14.02
CA ASP A 113 -21.12 -12.87 -14.65
C ASP A 113 -19.65 -13.30 -14.71
N GLU A 114 -19.38 -14.58 -14.47
CA GLU A 114 -18.02 -15.15 -14.51
C GLU A 114 -17.30 -14.90 -15.85
N GLY A 115 -18.03 -14.84 -16.94
CA GLY A 115 -17.49 -14.55 -18.28
C GLY A 115 -16.98 -13.11 -18.47
N GLN A 116 -17.36 -12.20 -17.58
CA GLN A 116 -16.93 -10.80 -17.61
C GLN A 116 -15.69 -10.55 -16.74
N ILE A 117 -15.33 -11.51 -15.89
CA ILE A 117 -14.14 -11.41 -15.01
C ILE A 117 -12.92 -11.87 -15.81
N ALA A 118 -12.04 -10.94 -16.15
CA ALA A 118 -10.78 -11.25 -16.80
C ALA A 118 -9.84 -11.95 -15.82
N SER A 119 -9.34 -13.13 -16.19
CA SER A 119 -8.25 -13.77 -15.46
C SER A 119 -6.96 -12.98 -15.70
N VAL A 120 -6.45 -12.30 -14.68
CA VAL A 120 -5.17 -11.59 -14.78
C VAL A 120 -4.04 -12.56 -14.46
N PRO A 121 -3.16 -12.92 -15.43
CA PRO A 121 -2.05 -13.80 -15.19
C PRO A 121 -1.16 -13.28 -14.06
N PHE A 122 -0.67 -14.18 -13.19
CA PHE A 122 0.19 -13.83 -12.05
C PHE A 122 1.43 -12.99 -12.46
N VAL A 123 2.01 -13.29 -13.62
CA VAL A 123 3.16 -12.55 -14.17
C VAL A 123 2.85 -11.07 -14.39
N TRP A 124 1.64 -10.73 -14.82
CA TRP A 124 1.21 -9.34 -14.98
C TRP A 124 1.03 -8.65 -13.63
N GLN A 125 0.55 -9.36 -12.61
CA GLN A 125 0.43 -8.82 -11.26
C GLN A 125 1.82 -8.51 -10.67
N VAL A 126 2.78 -9.40 -10.84
CA VAL A 126 4.18 -9.19 -10.41
C VAL A 126 4.82 -8.00 -11.14
N ARG A 127 4.62 -7.92 -12.45
CA ARG A 127 5.13 -6.80 -13.24
C ARG A 127 4.54 -5.45 -12.81
N ASP A 128 3.23 -5.39 -12.64
CA ASP A 128 2.54 -4.18 -12.19
C ASP A 128 3.01 -3.78 -10.78
N GLY A 129 3.12 -4.75 -9.86
CA GLY A 129 3.65 -4.50 -8.51
C GLY A 129 5.11 -4.01 -8.50
N ALA A 130 5.95 -4.52 -9.40
CA ALA A 130 7.33 -4.05 -9.54
C ALA A 130 7.38 -2.61 -10.08
N LEU A 131 6.53 -2.26 -11.04
CA LEU A 131 6.42 -0.89 -11.57
C LEU A 131 5.91 0.08 -10.51
N ASP A 132 4.89 -0.31 -9.74
CA ASP A 132 4.35 0.48 -8.63
C ASP A 132 5.42 0.69 -7.55
N THR A 133 6.16 -0.37 -7.17
CA THR A 133 7.29 -0.28 -6.23
C THR A 133 8.38 0.66 -6.74
N GLY A 134 8.76 0.55 -8.02
CA GLY A 134 9.75 1.43 -8.64
C GLY A 134 9.31 2.91 -8.63
N LEU A 135 8.04 3.17 -8.88
CA LEU A 135 7.48 4.53 -8.82
C LEU A 135 7.52 5.09 -7.39
N VAL A 136 7.11 4.30 -6.39
CA VAL A 136 7.17 4.68 -4.96
C VAL A 136 8.61 5.02 -4.57
N LEU A 137 9.58 4.16 -4.91
CA LEU A 137 10.99 4.41 -4.60
C LEU A 137 11.52 5.68 -5.27
N ALA A 138 11.16 5.94 -6.53
CA ALA A 138 11.56 7.15 -7.24
C ALA A 138 11.02 8.42 -6.57
N ILE A 139 9.72 8.42 -6.19
CA ILE A 139 9.08 9.54 -5.50
C ILE A 139 9.75 9.79 -4.14
N HIS A 140 9.98 8.73 -3.36
CA HIS A 140 10.63 8.85 -2.06
C HIS A 140 12.08 9.33 -2.17
N SER A 141 12.81 8.91 -3.20
CA SER A 141 14.17 9.42 -3.45
C SER A 141 14.16 10.93 -3.72
N VAL A 142 13.22 11.42 -4.50
CA VAL A 142 13.05 12.88 -4.75
C VAL A 142 12.63 13.60 -3.47
N ALA A 143 11.65 13.07 -2.75
CA ALA A 143 11.18 13.65 -1.48
C ALA A 143 12.30 13.71 -0.43
N PHE A 144 13.14 12.67 -0.36
CA PHE A 144 14.32 12.65 0.50
C PHE A 144 15.30 13.75 0.16
N VAL A 145 15.66 13.93 -1.12
CA VAL A 145 16.56 15.00 -1.57
C VAL A 145 16.00 16.38 -1.22
N VAL A 146 14.70 16.60 -1.46
CA VAL A 146 14.02 17.85 -1.08
C VAL A 146 14.04 18.03 0.45
N GLY A 147 13.83 16.96 1.20
CA GLY A 147 13.83 16.95 2.67
C GLY A 147 15.18 17.31 3.30
N LEU A 148 16.30 17.23 2.56
CA LEU A 148 17.63 17.66 3.03
C LEU A 148 17.73 19.18 3.22
N VAL A 149 16.81 19.96 2.66
CA VAL A 149 16.75 21.41 2.89
C VAL A 149 16.15 21.66 4.29
N PRO A 150 16.88 22.30 5.23
CA PRO A 150 16.42 22.46 6.59
C PRO A 150 15.08 23.19 6.68
N VAL A 151 14.21 22.74 7.60
CA VAL A 151 12.90 23.29 7.97
C VAL A 151 11.88 23.27 6.81
N ILE A 152 12.04 24.06 5.77
CA ILE A 152 11.07 24.18 4.67
C ILE A 152 11.06 22.89 3.83
N GLY A 153 12.24 22.36 3.50
CA GLY A 153 12.36 21.13 2.70
C GLY A 153 11.76 19.92 3.42
N THR A 154 11.91 19.83 4.74
CA THR A 154 11.34 18.75 5.54
C THR A 154 9.82 18.73 5.48
N VAL A 155 9.17 19.89 5.67
CA VAL A 155 7.70 19.99 5.62
C VAL A 155 7.16 19.76 4.21
N VAL A 156 7.76 20.42 3.21
CA VAL A 156 7.36 20.26 1.81
C VAL A 156 7.58 18.83 1.33
N GLY A 157 8.74 18.25 1.66
CA GLY A 157 9.08 16.87 1.32
C GLY A 157 8.10 15.86 1.95
N PHE A 158 7.74 16.05 3.22
CA PHE A 158 6.76 15.19 3.91
C PHE A 158 5.36 15.29 3.26
N VAL A 159 4.86 16.51 3.00
CA VAL A 159 3.54 16.70 2.38
C VAL A 159 3.51 16.13 0.96
N ALA A 160 4.59 16.33 0.19
CA ALA A 160 4.70 15.79 -1.16
C ALA A 160 4.76 14.25 -1.16
N ALA A 161 5.56 13.65 -0.26
CA ALA A 161 5.66 12.21 -0.10
C ALA A 161 4.30 11.61 0.32
N PHE A 162 3.66 12.17 1.36
CA PHE A 162 2.35 11.72 1.82
C PHE A 162 1.28 11.81 0.72
N GLY A 163 1.25 12.91 -0.03
CA GLY A 163 0.31 13.09 -1.14
C GLY A 163 0.55 12.09 -2.26
N ALA A 164 1.81 11.80 -2.58
CA ALA A 164 2.18 10.81 -3.58
C ALA A 164 1.82 9.39 -3.12
N ASP A 165 2.10 9.03 -1.87
CA ASP A 165 1.74 7.74 -1.29
C ASP A 165 0.23 7.53 -1.25
N ALA A 166 -0.53 8.55 -0.88
CA ALA A 166 -1.98 8.51 -0.90
C ALA A 166 -2.51 8.29 -2.33
N LEU A 167 -1.90 8.92 -3.33
CA LEU A 167 -2.27 8.71 -4.73
C LEU A 167 -1.94 7.29 -5.19
N VAL A 168 -0.74 6.78 -4.87
CA VAL A 168 -0.32 5.42 -5.23
C VAL A 168 -1.22 4.39 -4.56
N MET A 169 -1.51 4.55 -3.26
CA MET A 169 -2.42 3.67 -2.52
C MET A 169 -3.83 3.67 -3.11
N GLY A 170 -4.37 4.85 -3.43
CA GLY A 170 -5.67 4.97 -4.09
C GLY A 170 -5.69 4.36 -5.48
N PHE A 171 -4.61 4.54 -6.26
CA PHE A 171 -4.44 3.94 -7.58
C PHE A 171 -4.40 2.40 -7.51
N ASP A 172 -3.67 1.84 -6.55
CA ASP A 172 -3.60 0.39 -6.35
C ASP A 172 -4.97 -0.18 -5.96
N MET A 173 -5.66 0.43 -4.99
CA MET A 173 -7.01 0.01 -4.58
C MET A 173 -8.01 0.05 -5.75
N MET A 174 -8.06 1.15 -6.52
CA MET A 174 -8.87 1.26 -7.74
C MET A 174 -8.42 0.29 -8.83
N GLY A 175 -7.15 -0.08 -8.83
CA GLY A 175 -6.57 -1.03 -9.78
C GLY A 175 -7.21 -2.42 -9.73
N HIS A 176 -7.62 -2.90 -8.54
CA HIS A 176 -8.19 -4.24 -8.39
C HIS A 176 -9.48 -4.46 -9.21
N PRO A 177 -10.57 -3.68 -9.04
CA PRO A 177 -11.78 -3.85 -9.85
C PRO A 177 -11.55 -3.60 -11.34
N MET A 178 -10.63 -2.69 -11.69
CA MET A 178 -10.31 -2.43 -13.10
C MET A 178 -9.52 -3.57 -13.75
N LYS A 179 -8.60 -4.21 -13.01
CA LYS A 179 -7.87 -5.40 -13.47
C LYS A 179 -8.84 -6.55 -13.78
N LEU A 180 -9.83 -6.79 -12.93
CA LEU A 180 -10.86 -7.81 -13.13
C LEU A 180 -11.69 -7.57 -14.40
N ARG A 181 -11.76 -6.33 -14.90
CA ARG A 181 -12.40 -5.96 -16.18
C ARG A 181 -11.43 -5.90 -17.35
N GLY A 182 -10.22 -6.45 -17.20
CA GLY A 182 -9.19 -6.48 -18.23
C GLY A 182 -8.63 -5.11 -18.62
N LYS A 183 -8.82 -4.07 -17.80
CA LYS A 183 -8.30 -2.73 -18.09
C LYS A 183 -6.77 -2.71 -18.06
N THR A 184 -6.18 -2.21 -19.12
CA THR A 184 -4.73 -2.00 -19.22
C THR A 184 -4.25 -0.91 -18.27
N PHE A 185 -2.95 -0.86 -17.99
CA PHE A 185 -2.35 0.18 -17.15
C PHE A 185 -2.70 1.60 -17.63
N THR A 186 -2.65 1.84 -18.94
CA THR A 186 -2.98 3.15 -19.53
C THR A 186 -4.44 3.53 -19.29
N GLN A 187 -5.37 2.57 -19.43
CA GLN A 187 -6.80 2.80 -19.18
C GLN A 187 -7.07 3.06 -17.69
N ARG A 188 -6.38 2.33 -16.79
CA ARG A 188 -6.47 2.56 -15.34
C ARG A 188 -5.99 3.96 -14.97
N ARG A 189 -4.85 4.38 -15.53
CA ARG A 189 -4.30 5.72 -15.32
C ARG A 189 -5.23 6.82 -15.83
N ALA A 190 -5.85 6.63 -16.99
CA ALA A 190 -6.81 7.58 -17.54
C ALA A 190 -8.03 7.74 -16.62
N PHE A 191 -8.62 6.62 -16.18
CA PHE A 191 -9.75 6.61 -15.25
C PHE A 191 -9.42 7.30 -13.91
N VAL A 192 -8.25 7.00 -13.33
CA VAL A 192 -7.82 7.63 -12.07
C VAL A 192 -7.59 9.14 -12.24
N ARG A 193 -7.08 9.59 -13.39
CA ARG A 193 -6.95 11.04 -13.66
C ARG A 193 -8.30 11.75 -13.73
N GLU A 194 -9.31 11.09 -14.26
CA GLU A 194 -10.69 11.61 -14.32
C GLU A 194 -11.33 11.66 -12.94
N HIS A 195 -11.02 10.67 -12.07
CA HIS A 195 -11.57 10.54 -10.72
C HIS A 195 -10.49 10.76 -9.63
N LEU A 196 -9.58 11.71 -9.88
CA LEU A 196 -8.45 11.98 -8.99
C LEU A 196 -8.86 12.32 -7.54
N PRO A 197 -9.89 13.15 -7.29
CA PRO A 197 -10.31 13.47 -5.93
C PRO A 197 -10.80 12.25 -5.14
N GLU A 198 -11.52 11.34 -5.78
CA GLU A 198 -12.01 10.09 -5.18
C GLU A 198 -10.84 9.15 -4.88
N THR A 199 -9.94 8.97 -5.83
CA THR A 199 -8.74 8.14 -5.68
C THR A 199 -7.83 8.65 -4.57
N MET A 200 -7.57 9.97 -4.53
CA MET A 200 -6.83 10.59 -3.42
C MET A 200 -7.53 10.40 -2.08
N GLY A 201 -8.86 10.52 -2.04
CA GLY A 201 -9.64 10.30 -0.83
C GLY A 201 -9.49 8.89 -0.26
N ILE A 202 -9.45 7.86 -1.11
CA ILE A 202 -9.18 6.46 -0.71
C ILE A 202 -7.81 6.38 -0.04
N GLY A 203 -6.75 6.88 -0.70
CA GLY A 203 -5.40 6.79 -0.18
C GLY A 203 -5.19 7.57 1.10
N VAL A 204 -5.71 8.80 1.19
CA VAL A 204 -5.58 9.66 2.38
C VAL A 204 -6.17 9.01 3.64
N VAL A 205 -7.24 8.24 3.51
CA VAL A 205 -7.84 7.55 4.66
C VAL A 205 -7.22 6.18 4.92
N THR A 206 -6.88 5.45 3.85
CA THR A 206 -6.36 4.07 3.97
C THR A 206 -4.90 4.07 4.43
N LEU A 207 -4.08 5.02 3.96
CA LEU A 207 -2.65 5.07 4.25
C LEU A 207 -2.35 5.20 5.76
N PRO A 208 -2.85 6.21 6.51
CA PRO A 208 -2.53 6.33 7.92
C PRO A 208 -3.08 5.19 8.78
N LEU A 209 -4.27 4.68 8.43
CA LEU A 209 -4.85 3.52 9.12
C LEU A 209 -4.09 2.23 8.78
N GLY A 210 -3.53 2.14 7.58
CA GLY A 210 -2.69 1.05 7.12
C GLY A 210 -1.36 0.93 7.88
N LEU A 211 -0.87 2.02 8.46
CA LEU A 211 0.36 2.02 9.28
C LEU A 211 0.20 1.30 10.63
N VAL A 212 -1.03 1.09 11.10
CA VAL A 212 -1.27 0.33 12.33
C VAL A 212 -1.28 -1.17 12.00
N PRO A 213 -0.29 -1.98 12.44
CA PRO A 213 -0.02 -3.31 11.89
C PRO A 213 -1.24 -4.25 11.82
N VAL A 214 -2.00 -4.38 12.89
CA VAL A 214 -3.18 -5.25 12.93
C VAL A 214 -4.38 -4.61 12.21
N VAL A 215 -4.63 -3.34 12.51
CA VAL A 215 -5.74 -2.57 11.94
C VAL A 215 -5.56 -2.41 10.43
N GLY A 216 -4.32 -2.16 9.99
CA GLY A 216 -3.97 -1.96 8.58
C GLY A 216 -4.38 -3.10 7.68
N GLY A 217 -4.20 -4.35 8.12
CA GLY A 217 -4.63 -5.53 7.36
C GLY A 217 -6.14 -5.54 7.10
N PHE A 218 -6.94 -5.22 8.10
CA PHE A 218 -8.39 -5.13 7.98
C PHE A 218 -8.83 -3.91 7.18
N VAL A 219 -8.20 -2.76 7.43
CA VAL A 219 -8.51 -1.52 6.71
C VAL A 219 -8.23 -1.65 5.21
N ALA A 220 -7.14 -2.30 4.81
CA ALA A 220 -6.85 -2.57 3.41
C ALA A 220 -7.96 -3.40 2.75
N ALA A 221 -8.44 -4.46 3.43
CA ALA A 221 -9.53 -5.28 2.93
C ALA A 221 -10.87 -4.53 2.88
N PHE A 222 -11.20 -3.75 3.92
CA PHE A 222 -12.41 -2.91 3.93
C PHE A 222 -12.35 -1.83 2.85
N SER A 223 -11.20 -1.17 2.69
CA SER A 223 -10.98 -0.17 1.64
C SER A 223 -11.12 -0.79 0.25
N LEU A 224 -10.61 -1.99 0.04
CA LEU A 224 -10.77 -2.68 -1.23
C LEU A 224 -12.25 -2.94 -1.56
N VAL A 225 -13.02 -3.50 -0.61
CA VAL A 225 -14.45 -3.78 -0.82
C VAL A 225 -15.20 -2.49 -1.12
N GLY A 226 -15.00 -1.44 -0.33
CA GLY A 226 -15.61 -0.14 -0.57
C GLY A 226 -15.15 0.49 -1.90
N THR A 227 -13.91 0.23 -2.34
CA THR A 227 -13.41 0.70 -3.64
C THR A 227 -14.09 -0.03 -4.80
N VAL A 228 -14.38 -1.33 -4.67
CA VAL A 228 -15.18 -2.07 -5.67
C VAL A 228 -16.55 -1.42 -5.83
N LEU A 229 -17.22 -1.10 -4.73
CA LEU A 229 -18.53 -0.42 -4.75
C LEU A 229 -18.43 0.96 -5.41
N LEU A 230 -17.47 1.78 -4.99
CA LEU A 230 -17.25 3.11 -5.54
C LEU A 230 -16.90 3.07 -7.03
N TYR A 231 -16.06 2.12 -7.46
CA TYR A 231 -15.71 1.95 -8.87
C TYR A 231 -16.93 1.68 -9.73
N ARG A 232 -17.82 0.79 -9.29
CA ARG A 232 -19.07 0.47 -10.03
C ARG A 232 -19.98 1.69 -10.17
N GLU A 233 -20.06 2.50 -9.11
CA GLU A 233 -20.81 3.77 -9.15
C GLU A 233 -20.18 4.75 -10.16
N LEU A 234 -18.85 4.94 -10.12
CA LEU A 234 -18.13 5.84 -11.02
C LEU A 234 -18.12 5.37 -12.46
N ALA A 235 -18.12 4.05 -12.69
CA ALA A 235 -18.19 3.45 -14.02
C ALA A 235 -19.62 3.42 -14.60
N GLY A 236 -20.63 3.86 -13.83
CA GLY A 236 -22.04 3.86 -14.27
C GLY A 236 -22.66 2.45 -14.33
N GLU A 237 -22.07 1.47 -13.64
CA GLU A 237 -22.56 0.08 -13.60
C GLU A 237 -23.71 -0.11 -12.60
N VAL A 238 -23.94 0.86 -11.71
CA VAL A 238 -25.04 0.88 -10.73
C VAL A 238 -25.68 2.26 -10.76
N SER A 239 -27.00 2.33 -10.83
CA SER A 239 -27.73 3.60 -10.64
C SER A 239 -27.55 4.07 -9.19
N PRO A 240 -27.36 5.39 -8.96
CA PRO A 240 -27.18 5.94 -7.60
C PRO A 240 -28.43 5.85 -6.71
N GLU A 241 -29.50 5.22 -7.17
CA GLU A 241 -30.82 5.13 -6.51
C GLU A 241 -31.23 3.68 -6.13
N ALA A 242 -30.28 2.74 -6.06
CA ALA A 242 -30.59 1.37 -5.64
C ALA A 242 -30.18 1.10 -4.19
#